data_c613fc5d688b97b298b751bbaab06176
#
_entry.id   c613fc5d688b97b298b751bbaab06176
#
_cell.length_a   1.000
_cell.length_b   1.000
_cell.length_c   1.000
_cell.angle_alpha   90.00
_cell.angle_beta   90.00
_cell.angle_gamma   90.00
#
_symmetry.space_group_name_H-M   'P 1'
#
loop_
_entity.id
_entity.type
_entity.pdbx_description
1 polymer ?
#
loop_
_entity_poly.entity_id
_entity_poly.type
_entity_poly.pdbx_seq_one_letter_code
_entity_poly.pdbx_strand_id
1 'polypeptide(L)'
;MHSTRRASRAYTAHAFFCLAVLAALAIASAARARVVENLYGAKLIDEKTGVVVGAFGAIFRTTDGGKTWEPAKTPTEEYLFSVDFGSPQRGVAVGKAGTILATEDGGTTWVKRTSGTDRNLFSVAFASPQHVWAVGDWGAVLESTDGGNAWTNRSFKDDVVLTSQSWPDDKHGFIAGEFGAVHRTDDGGATWTKIQTGTDKTLFGVAFPTPEKGWAVGIDGLIVRTQDGGGSWTVQRGGLGSESLETLGFMEALRNPGLYDVRFSDQFGYVVGDIGMMLVSEDGGETWHERKLPAEMSLFWLRGVSTAKGGRALVVGSSGLIAVADKGEVRLNQGG
;
A
#
# COMPACT_ATOMS: atom_id res chain seq x y z
N MET A 1 -51.40 49.73 -29.25
CA MET A 1 -50.33 49.61 -28.26
C MET A 1 -50.48 48.31 -27.44
N HIS A 2 -50.40 47.12 -28.05
CA HIS A 2 -50.57 45.86 -27.29
C HIS A 2 -49.78 44.67 -27.86
N SER A 3 -48.63 44.89 -28.49
CA SER A 3 -47.87 43.81 -29.16
C SER A 3 -46.41 43.60 -28.70
N THR A 4 -45.87 44.48 -27.87
CA THR A 4 -44.43 44.43 -27.50
C THR A 4 -44.13 43.82 -26.13
N ARG A 5 -45.13 43.43 -25.32
CA ARG A 5 -44.90 42.83 -23.98
C ARG A 5 -44.87 41.30 -23.93
N ARG A 6 -45.22 40.59 -25.03
CA ARG A 6 -45.19 39.12 -25.03
C ARG A 6 -43.86 38.54 -25.50
N ALA A 7 -43.04 39.26 -26.28
CA ALA A 7 -41.77 38.80 -26.77
C ALA A 7 -40.66 38.79 -25.71
N SER A 8 -40.65 39.70 -24.73
CA SER A 8 -39.60 39.81 -23.70
C SER A 8 -39.65 38.71 -22.65
N ARG A 9 -40.83 38.13 -22.37
CA ARG A 9 -40.96 37.03 -21.37
C ARG A 9 -40.54 35.67 -21.93
N ALA A 10 -40.58 35.45 -23.24
CA ALA A 10 -40.14 34.22 -23.86
C ALA A 10 -38.60 34.12 -23.94
N TYR A 11 -37.90 35.23 -24.19
CA TYR A 11 -36.44 35.26 -24.23
C TYR A 11 -35.79 35.07 -22.87
N THR A 12 -36.34 35.60 -21.78
CA THR A 12 -35.84 35.42 -20.42
C THR A 12 -36.00 33.95 -19.93
N ALA A 13 -37.12 33.31 -20.25
CA ALA A 13 -37.34 31.91 -19.86
C ALA A 13 -36.37 30.92 -20.59
N HIS A 14 -36.08 31.16 -21.87
CA HIS A 14 -35.11 30.36 -22.63
C HIS A 14 -33.66 30.58 -22.17
N ALA A 15 -33.29 31.82 -21.82
CA ALA A 15 -31.95 32.10 -21.31
C ALA A 15 -31.70 31.44 -19.93
N PHE A 16 -32.69 31.44 -19.03
CA PHE A 16 -32.59 30.74 -17.74
C PHE A 16 -32.57 29.22 -17.90
N PHE A 17 -33.33 28.67 -18.85
CA PHE A 17 -33.31 27.21 -19.11
C PHE A 17 -32.01 26.78 -19.72
N CYS A 18 -31.41 27.52 -20.65
CA CYS A 18 -30.10 27.24 -21.21
C CYS A 18 -28.97 27.39 -20.18
N LEU A 19 -29.01 28.36 -19.28
CA LEU A 19 -28.04 28.48 -18.18
C LEU A 19 -28.16 27.35 -17.16
N ALA A 20 -29.37 26.92 -16.83
CA ALA A 20 -29.59 25.79 -15.91
C ALA A 20 -29.15 24.45 -16.53
N VAL A 21 -29.34 24.25 -17.83
CA VAL A 21 -28.88 23.06 -18.57
C VAL A 21 -27.35 23.08 -18.71
N LEU A 22 -26.73 24.23 -18.99
CA LEU A 22 -25.28 24.38 -19.02
C LEU A 22 -24.64 24.21 -17.62
N ALA A 23 -25.28 24.69 -16.55
CA ALA A 23 -24.83 24.45 -15.18
C ALA A 23 -25.00 22.98 -14.77
N ALA A 24 -26.09 22.32 -15.17
CA ALA A 24 -26.29 20.89 -14.95
C ALA A 24 -25.32 20.01 -15.76
N LEU A 25 -24.97 20.41 -16.99
CA LEU A 25 -23.94 19.76 -17.82
C LEU A 25 -22.53 20.03 -17.27
N ALA A 26 -22.26 21.19 -16.70
CA ALA A 26 -20.98 21.48 -16.04
C ALA A 26 -20.82 20.71 -14.71
N ILE A 27 -21.92 20.42 -14.01
CA ILE A 27 -21.90 19.57 -12.82
C ILE A 27 -21.80 18.08 -13.20
N ALA A 28 -22.31 17.66 -14.36
CA ALA A 28 -22.23 16.29 -14.86
C ALA A 28 -20.87 15.95 -15.51
N SER A 29 -20.04 16.93 -15.83
CA SER A 29 -18.72 16.74 -16.44
C SER A 29 -17.54 17.03 -15.49
N ALA A 30 -17.70 16.82 -14.19
CA ALA A 30 -16.54 16.43 -13.40
C ALA A 30 -16.15 15.04 -13.91
N ALA A 31 -15.38 15.01 -15.00
CA ALA A 31 -14.76 13.79 -15.48
C ALA A 31 -14.07 13.18 -14.26
N ARG A 32 -14.58 12.02 -13.79
CA ARG A 32 -13.94 11.29 -12.72
C ARG A 32 -12.50 11.10 -13.14
N ALA A 33 -11.56 11.64 -12.38
CA ALA A 33 -10.15 11.49 -12.69
C ALA A 33 -9.85 9.99 -12.68
N ARG A 34 -9.60 9.44 -13.88
CA ARG A 34 -9.16 8.05 -14.00
C ARG A 34 -7.74 8.00 -13.45
N VAL A 35 -7.52 7.15 -12.46
CA VAL A 35 -6.17 6.85 -11.98
C VAL A 35 -5.45 6.09 -13.09
N VAL A 36 -4.34 6.63 -13.57
CA VAL A 36 -3.52 6.01 -14.64
C VAL A 36 -2.08 5.77 -14.21
N GLU A 37 -1.67 6.38 -13.10
CA GLU A 37 -0.34 6.25 -12.54
C GLU A 37 -0.13 4.87 -11.93
N ASN A 38 1.11 4.38 -11.95
CA ASN A 38 1.48 3.19 -11.19
C ASN A 38 1.33 3.47 -9.69
N LEU A 39 0.61 2.61 -8.99
CA LEU A 39 0.37 2.71 -7.55
C LEU A 39 1.20 1.68 -6.81
N TYR A 40 1.87 2.10 -5.74
CA TYR A 40 2.80 1.27 -4.97
C TYR A 40 2.31 0.97 -3.55
N GLY A 41 1.58 1.88 -2.93
CA GLY A 41 1.11 1.76 -1.56
C GLY A 41 -0.36 2.09 -1.41
N ALA A 42 -1.00 1.45 -0.45
CA ALA A 42 -2.41 1.65 -0.11
C ALA A 42 -2.61 1.62 1.40
N LYS A 43 -3.57 2.39 1.89
CA LYS A 43 -4.06 2.30 3.27
C LYS A 43 -5.57 2.49 3.31
N LEU A 44 -6.26 1.50 3.86
CA LEU A 44 -7.63 1.64 4.35
C LEU A 44 -7.58 2.24 5.76
N ILE A 45 -8.17 3.41 5.93
CA ILE A 45 -8.28 4.09 7.22
C ILE A 45 -9.49 3.53 7.99
N ASP A 46 -10.57 3.31 7.25
CA ASP A 46 -11.80 2.65 7.69
C ASP A 46 -12.51 1.96 6.50
N GLU A 47 -13.74 1.50 6.68
CA GLU A 47 -14.51 0.80 5.63
C GLU A 47 -14.82 1.69 4.40
N LYS A 48 -14.81 3.01 4.56
CA LYS A 48 -15.18 3.98 3.51
C LYS A 48 -13.99 4.81 3.03
N THR A 49 -13.05 5.08 3.92
CA THR A 49 -11.94 6.00 3.67
C THR A 49 -10.67 5.21 3.39
N GLY A 50 -10.01 5.55 2.29
CA GLY A 50 -8.73 4.97 1.91
C GLY A 50 -7.87 5.97 1.15
N VAL A 51 -6.57 5.74 1.18
CA VAL A 51 -5.56 6.51 0.45
C VAL A 51 -4.66 5.56 -0.32
N VAL A 52 -4.33 5.91 -1.55
CA VAL A 52 -3.35 5.20 -2.38
C VAL A 52 -2.29 6.18 -2.86
N VAL A 53 -1.06 5.69 -2.98
CA VAL A 53 0.11 6.50 -3.37
C VAL A 53 0.88 5.83 -4.49
N GLY A 54 1.58 6.63 -5.32
CA GLY A 54 2.23 6.08 -6.50
C GLY A 54 3.27 6.96 -7.15
N ALA A 55 3.46 6.74 -8.44
CA ALA A 55 4.41 7.44 -9.29
C ALA A 55 4.09 8.94 -9.40
N PHE A 56 5.13 9.75 -9.63
CA PHE A 56 5.02 11.19 -9.88
C PHE A 56 4.28 11.97 -8.76
N GLY A 57 4.46 11.56 -7.51
CA GLY A 57 3.81 12.16 -6.35
C GLY A 57 2.30 11.92 -6.28
N ALA A 58 1.79 10.96 -7.04
CA ALA A 58 0.36 10.65 -7.08
C ALA A 58 -0.13 10.22 -5.70
N ILE A 59 -1.18 10.89 -5.22
CA ILE A 59 -1.98 10.49 -4.06
C ILE A 59 -3.45 10.62 -4.43
N PHE A 60 -4.21 9.55 -4.23
CA PHE A 60 -5.66 9.57 -4.39
C PHE A 60 -6.33 9.14 -3.10
N ARG A 61 -7.48 9.73 -2.83
CA ARG A 61 -8.29 9.46 -1.64
C ARG A 61 -9.71 9.05 -2.03
N THR A 62 -10.26 8.10 -1.31
CA THR A 62 -11.66 7.71 -1.37
C THR A 62 -12.35 7.97 -0.04
N THR A 63 -13.67 8.24 -0.07
CA THR A 63 -14.56 8.36 1.11
C THR A 63 -15.82 7.53 0.96
N ASP A 64 -15.92 6.74 -0.11
CA ASP A 64 -17.10 5.95 -0.45
C ASP A 64 -16.80 4.45 -0.60
N GLY A 65 -15.71 4.02 0.02
CA GLY A 65 -15.29 2.63 0.01
C GLY A 65 -14.60 2.22 -1.28
N GLY A 66 -13.94 3.17 -1.94
CA GLY A 66 -13.18 2.93 -3.16
C GLY A 66 -14.03 2.99 -4.42
N LYS A 67 -15.29 3.41 -4.38
CA LYS A 67 -16.12 3.58 -5.59
C LYS A 67 -15.65 4.74 -6.44
N THR A 68 -15.18 5.81 -5.82
CA THR A 68 -14.57 6.95 -6.47
C THR A 68 -13.26 7.36 -5.80
N TRP A 69 -12.35 7.93 -6.58
CA TRP A 69 -11.04 8.37 -6.13
C TRP A 69 -10.80 9.81 -6.56
N GLU A 70 -10.40 10.64 -5.61
CA GLU A 70 -10.12 12.06 -5.83
C GLU A 70 -8.62 12.31 -5.64
N PRO A 71 -7.95 13.03 -6.56
CA PRO A 71 -6.55 13.36 -6.42
C PRO A 71 -6.35 14.35 -5.27
N ALA A 72 -5.38 14.09 -4.39
CA ALA A 72 -4.92 15.04 -3.40
C ALA A 72 -3.84 15.96 -3.98
N LYS A 73 -3.74 17.19 -3.45
CA LYS A 73 -2.62 18.07 -3.78
C LYS A 73 -1.37 17.63 -3.05
N THR A 74 -0.30 17.38 -3.80
CA THR A 74 0.99 16.94 -3.25
C THR A 74 2.09 17.97 -3.55
N PRO A 75 3.03 18.20 -2.63
CA PRO A 75 4.15 19.13 -2.83
C PRO A 75 5.38 18.45 -3.46
N THR A 76 5.22 17.34 -4.18
CA THR A 76 6.33 16.56 -4.77
C THR A 76 5.90 15.88 -6.06
N GLU A 77 6.86 15.64 -6.95
CA GLU A 77 6.74 14.76 -8.11
C GLU A 77 7.55 13.46 -7.94
N GLU A 78 8.16 13.26 -6.75
CA GLU A 78 8.88 12.03 -6.46
C GLU A 78 7.93 10.86 -6.24
N TYR A 79 8.41 9.65 -6.55
CA TYR A 79 7.64 8.41 -6.35
C TYR A 79 7.38 8.17 -4.87
N LEU A 80 6.14 7.87 -4.53
CA LEU A 80 5.70 7.52 -3.17
C LEU A 80 5.47 6.00 -3.13
N PHE A 81 6.19 5.31 -2.26
CA PHE A 81 6.18 3.84 -2.22
C PHE A 81 5.25 3.27 -1.15
N SER A 82 5.05 4.00 -0.05
CA SER A 82 4.25 3.51 1.07
C SER A 82 3.49 4.65 1.75
N VAL A 83 2.34 4.30 2.33
CA VAL A 83 1.51 5.22 3.12
C VAL A 83 0.91 4.46 4.30
N ASP A 84 0.92 5.09 5.47
CA ASP A 84 0.25 4.56 6.65
C ASP A 84 -0.39 5.68 7.49
N PHE A 85 -1.35 5.32 8.35
CA PHE A 85 -2.11 6.22 9.18
C PHE A 85 -2.13 5.72 10.63
N GLY A 86 -1.71 6.58 11.56
CA GLY A 86 -1.78 6.34 12.99
C GLY A 86 -3.12 6.75 13.62
N SER A 87 -3.91 7.55 12.89
CA SER A 87 -5.29 7.90 13.24
C SER A 87 -6.06 8.27 11.96
N PRO A 88 -7.40 8.40 12.00
CA PRO A 88 -8.17 8.80 10.81
C PRO A 88 -7.73 10.13 10.19
N GLN A 89 -7.11 11.03 10.94
CA GLN A 89 -6.66 12.34 10.48
C GLN A 89 -5.19 12.38 10.13
N ARG A 90 -4.35 11.61 10.87
CA ARG A 90 -2.88 11.71 10.78
C ARG A 90 -2.29 10.53 10.03
N GLY A 91 -1.56 10.84 8.96
CA GLY A 91 -0.87 9.86 8.13
C GLY A 91 0.46 10.37 7.60
N VAL A 92 1.28 9.42 7.14
CA VAL A 92 2.59 9.66 6.54
C VAL A 92 2.70 8.85 5.26
N ALA A 93 3.24 9.48 4.20
CA ALA A 93 3.66 8.80 2.97
C ALA A 93 5.16 9.00 2.77
N VAL A 94 5.84 7.94 2.31
CA VAL A 94 7.29 7.96 2.08
C VAL A 94 7.63 7.49 0.68
N GLY A 95 8.82 7.90 0.18
CA GLY A 95 9.18 7.59 -1.18
C GLY A 95 10.64 7.81 -1.54
N LYS A 96 10.85 8.06 -2.82
CA LYS A 96 12.15 8.25 -3.45
C LYS A 96 12.87 9.47 -2.88
N ALA A 97 14.21 9.40 -2.85
CA ALA A 97 15.11 10.48 -2.43
C ALA A 97 14.75 11.06 -1.05
N GLY A 98 14.46 10.21 -0.08
CA GLY A 98 14.14 10.59 1.30
C GLY A 98 12.83 11.39 1.43
N THR A 99 11.94 11.31 0.44
CA THR A 99 10.66 12.03 0.48
C THR A 99 9.80 11.52 1.61
N ILE A 100 9.37 12.45 2.47
CA ILE A 100 8.36 12.23 3.52
C ILE A 100 7.28 13.31 3.39
N LEU A 101 6.03 12.89 3.31
CA LEU A 101 4.86 13.75 3.37
C LEU A 101 4.03 13.38 4.59
N ALA A 102 3.50 14.37 5.29
CA ALA A 102 2.57 14.18 6.42
C ALA A 102 1.24 14.86 6.13
N THR A 103 0.17 14.26 6.62
CA THR A 103 -1.19 14.81 6.61
C THR A 103 -1.77 14.85 8.02
N GLU A 104 -2.62 15.85 8.31
CA GLU A 104 -3.38 15.98 9.55
C GLU A 104 -4.90 16.09 9.31
N ASP A 105 -5.33 15.92 8.05
CA ASP A 105 -6.73 16.05 7.60
C ASP A 105 -7.25 14.81 6.85
N GLY A 106 -6.69 13.64 7.18
CA GLY A 106 -7.11 12.36 6.62
C GLY A 106 -6.71 12.18 5.16
N GLY A 107 -5.62 12.81 4.73
CA GLY A 107 -5.07 12.65 3.37
C GLY A 107 -5.64 13.62 2.34
N THR A 108 -6.36 14.67 2.77
CA THR A 108 -6.87 15.72 1.87
C THR A 108 -5.75 16.65 1.42
N THR A 109 -4.87 17.04 2.35
CA THR A 109 -3.67 17.84 2.07
C THR A 109 -2.41 17.21 2.66
N TRP A 110 -1.29 17.42 2.00
CA TRP A 110 -0.01 16.84 2.36
C TRP A 110 1.07 17.90 2.45
N VAL A 111 1.93 17.80 3.46
CA VAL A 111 3.03 18.73 3.71
C VAL A 111 4.34 17.95 3.75
N LYS A 112 5.35 18.42 3.01
CA LYS A 112 6.67 17.81 3.00
C LYS A 112 7.36 18.01 4.36
N ARG A 113 8.01 16.95 4.86
CA ARG A 113 8.82 16.93 6.07
C ARG A 113 10.28 16.63 5.74
N THR A 114 11.19 17.13 6.55
CA THR A 114 12.63 16.86 6.39
C THR A 114 12.94 15.49 6.95
N SER A 115 13.42 14.58 6.12
CA SER A 115 13.86 13.23 6.53
C SER A 115 15.28 13.17 7.06
N GLY A 116 16.14 14.11 6.67
CA GLY A 116 17.57 14.09 6.98
C GLY A 116 18.38 13.07 6.15
N THR A 117 17.78 12.51 5.06
CA THR A 117 18.43 11.56 4.15
C THR A 117 17.97 11.79 2.71
N ASP A 118 18.79 11.36 1.75
CA ASP A 118 18.46 11.26 0.32
C ASP A 118 18.18 9.80 -0.15
N ARG A 119 18.22 8.85 0.80
CA ARG A 119 17.94 7.43 0.53
C ARG A 119 16.46 7.20 0.23
N ASN A 120 16.18 6.22 -0.63
CA ASN A 120 14.78 5.82 -0.86
C ASN A 120 14.20 5.20 0.41
N LEU A 121 12.96 5.56 0.73
CA LEU A 121 12.21 5.01 1.87
C LEU A 121 11.07 4.14 1.31
N PHE A 122 11.15 2.83 1.50
CA PHE A 122 10.25 1.86 0.87
C PHE A 122 9.02 1.54 1.70
N SER A 123 9.11 1.67 3.01
CA SER A 123 7.99 1.35 3.91
C SER A 123 7.88 2.37 5.04
N VAL A 124 6.66 2.73 5.39
CA VAL A 124 6.31 3.51 6.57
C VAL A 124 5.24 2.76 7.37
N ALA A 125 5.38 2.74 8.70
CA ALA A 125 4.39 2.14 9.58
C ALA A 125 4.28 2.87 10.91
N PHE A 126 3.07 2.99 11.42
CA PHE A 126 2.77 3.48 12.75
C PHE A 126 2.78 2.32 13.75
N ALA A 127 3.73 2.33 14.70
CA ALA A 127 3.72 1.45 15.85
C ALA A 127 2.65 1.91 16.88
N SER A 128 2.41 3.23 16.95
CA SER A 128 1.33 3.86 17.72
C SER A 128 0.94 5.19 17.07
N PRO A 129 -0.14 5.88 17.48
CA PRO A 129 -0.57 7.13 16.85
C PRO A 129 0.47 8.25 16.81
N GLN A 130 1.51 8.19 17.63
CA GLN A 130 2.60 9.16 17.69
C GLN A 130 3.93 8.57 17.22
N HIS A 131 4.10 7.26 17.25
CA HIS A 131 5.36 6.59 16.97
C HIS A 131 5.34 5.98 15.57
N VAL A 132 6.19 6.48 14.68
CA VAL A 132 6.24 6.15 13.24
C VAL A 132 7.64 5.78 12.87
N TRP A 133 7.77 4.73 12.07
CA TRP A 133 9.02 4.25 11.51
C TRP A 133 9.00 4.30 9.99
N ALA A 134 10.10 4.68 9.37
CA ALA A 134 10.30 4.58 7.93
C ALA A 134 11.61 3.84 7.65
N VAL A 135 11.59 2.90 6.68
CA VAL A 135 12.75 2.07 6.33
C VAL A 135 13.00 2.07 4.83
N GLY A 136 14.26 1.83 4.43
CA GLY A 136 14.62 1.91 3.01
C GLY A 136 16.01 1.45 2.65
N ASP A 137 16.60 2.06 1.61
CA ASP A 137 17.92 1.75 1.06
C ASP A 137 19.04 1.93 2.09
N TRP A 138 20.13 1.16 1.92
CA TRP A 138 21.39 1.31 2.66
C TRP A 138 21.17 1.30 4.17
N GLY A 139 20.32 0.40 4.65
CA GLY A 139 19.97 0.28 6.05
C GLY A 139 19.24 1.49 6.62
N ALA A 140 18.59 2.32 5.79
CA ALA A 140 17.88 3.50 6.30
C ALA A 140 16.77 3.07 7.25
N VAL A 141 16.81 3.60 8.47
CA VAL A 141 15.78 3.50 9.50
C VAL A 141 15.60 4.89 10.11
N LEU A 142 14.42 5.44 10.00
CA LEU A 142 14.06 6.74 10.56
C LEU A 142 12.93 6.57 11.57
N GLU A 143 13.02 7.30 12.66
CA GLU A 143 12.05 7.31 13.76
C GLU A 143 11.42 8.70 13.91
N SER A 144 10.11 8.72 14.10
CA SER A 144 9.38 9.89 14.56
C SER A 144 8.53 9.54 15.78
N THR A 145 8.58 10.39 16.83
CA THR A 145 7.80 10.23 18.06
C THR A 145 6.70 11.28 18.20
N ASP A 146 6.46 12.07 17.16
CA ASP A 146 5.48 13.16 17.11
C ASP A 146 4.46 13.00 15.97
N GLY A 147 4.28 11.76 15.49
CA GLY A 147 3.32 11.42 14.44
C GLY A 147 3.75 11.78 13.04
N GLY A 148 5.07 11.82 12.78
CA GLY A 148 5.64 12.04 11.46
C GLY A 148 6.03 13.49 11.16
N ASN A 149 6.04 14.38 12.15
CA ASN A 149 6.42 15.78 11.94
C ASN A 149 7.95 15.99 11.95
N ALA A 150 8.65 15.37 12.89
CA ALA A 150 10.12 15.41 12.98
C ALA A 150 10.69 13.99 12.96
N TRP A 151 11.86 13.81 12.36
CA TRP A 151 12.47 12.51 12.13
C TRP A 151 13.90 12.45 12.65
N THR A 152 14.23 11.35 13.30
CA THR A 152 15.54 11.02 13.83
C THR A 152 16.12 9.84 13.06
N ASN A 153 17.37 9.95 12.65
CA ASN A 153 18.08 8.87 11.95
C ASN A 153 18.49 7.78 12.95
N ARG A 154 18.02 6.54 12.71
CA ARG A 154 18.36 5.30 13.46
C ARG A 154 18.95 4.24 12.53
N SER A 155 19.43 4.62 11.36
CA SER A 155 19.87 3.71 10.30
C SER A 155 20.89 2.69 10.81
N PHE A 156 20.75 1.48 10.29
CA PHE A 156 21.72 0.39 10.51
C PHE A 156 23.04 0.74 9.84
N LYS A 157 24.12 0.13 10.33
CA LYS A 157 25.46 0.32 9.76
C LYS A 157 25.66 -0.54 8.50
N ASP A 158 24.87 -1.60 8.37
CA ASP A 158 24.96 -2.52 7.26
C ASP A 158 24.32 -1.91 6.00
N ASP A 159 24.99 -2.11 4.86
CA ASP A 159 24.47 -1.79 3.54
C ASP A 159 23.49 -2.86 3.12
N VAL A 160 22.23 -2.68 3.50
CA VAL A 160 21.13 -3.63 3.24
C VAL A 160 19.88 -2.87 2.81
N VAL A 161 19.14 -3.41 1.85
CA VAL A 161 17.85 -2.86 1.48
C VAL A 161 16.78 -3.40 2.43
N LEU A 162 16.10 -2.50 3.12
CA LEU A 162 14.97 -2.77 4.02
C LEU A 162 13.67 -2.47 3.26
N THR A 163 12.85 -3.47 3.03
CA THR A 163 11.76 -3.42 2.07
C THR A 163 10.38 -3.19 2.71
N SER A 164 10.16 -3.77 3.88
CA SER A 164 8.85 -3.78 4.54
C SER A 164 9.01 -3.86 6.05
N GLN A 165 7.97 -3.44 6.77
CA GLN A 165 7.92 -3.54 8.21
C GLN A 165 6.50 -3.84 8.71
N SER A 166 6.44 -4.40 9.95
CA SER A 166 5.19 -4.71 10.64
C SER A 166 5.32 -4.46 12.13
N TRP A 167 4.32 -3.83 12.71
CA TRP A 167 4.24 -3.50 14.13
C TRP A 167 2.91 -4.05 14.69
N PRO A 168 2.93 -5.23 15.33
CA PRO A 168 1.72 -5.76 15.98
C PRO A 168 1.29 -4.95 17.20
N ASP A 169 2.23 -4.27 17.84
CA ASP A 169 2.01 -3.34 18.96
C ASP A 169 3.15 -2.29 19.04
N ASP A 170 3.17 -1.46 20.09
CA ASP A 170 4.15 -0.38 20.28
C ASP A 170 5.56 -0.84 20.72
N LYS A 171 5.72 -2.12 21.06
CA LYS A 171 6.99 -2.70 21.53
C LYS A 171 7.62 -3.63 20.50
N HIS A 172 6.80 -4.43 19.82
CA HIS A 172 7.28 -5.45 18.91
C HIS A 172 7.25 -4.94 17.48
N GLY A 173 8.40 -4.92 16.82
CA GLY A 173 8.56 -4.50 15.45
C GLY A 173 9.41 -5.48 14.65
N PHE A 174 9.07 -5.63 13.37
CA PHE A 174 9.77 -6.51 12.44
C PHE A 174 10.04 -5.77 11.13
N ILE A 175 11.30 -5.81 10.67
CA ILE A 175 11.72 -5.20 9.39
C ILE A 175 12.31 -6.31 8.52
N ALA A 176 11.75 -6.52 7.34
CA ALA A 176 12.26 -7.48 6.35
C ALA A 176 13.10 -6.79 5.28
N GLY A 177 13.98 -7.54 4.62
CA GLY A 177 14.82 -7.03 3.56
C GLY A 177 15.56 -8.12 2.79
N GLU A 178 16.73 -7.75 2.28
CA GLU A 178 17.60 -8.64 1.50
C GLU A 178 18.17 -9.77 2.34
N PHE A 179 18.65 -10.82 1.63
CA PHE A 179 19.34 -11.98 2.20
C PHE A 179 18.52 -12.75 3.25
N GLY A 180 17.20 -12.77 3.12
CA GLY A 180 16.28 -13.49 4.02
C GLY A 180 16.30 -12.99 5.46
N ALA A 181 16.83 -11.82 5.71
CA ALA A 181 16.94 -11.27 7.04
C ALA A 181 15.65 -10.59 7.49
N VAL A 182 15.27 -10.81 8.74
CA VAL A 182 14.27 -10.04 9.47
C VAL A 182 14.95 -9.43 10.69
N HIS A 183 14.80 -8.12 10.88
CA HIS A 183 15.25 -7.44 12.10
C HIS A 183 14.05 -7.34 13.04
N ARG A 184 14.23 -7.76 14.29
CA ARG A 184 13.20 -7.76 15.35
C ARG A 184 13.60 -6.80 16.45
N THR A 185 12.62 -6.08 16.98
CA THR A 185 12.70 -5.34 18.24
C THR A 185 11.62 -5.83 19.21
N ASP A 186 11.92 -5.81 20.51
CA ASP A 186 11.00 -6.10 21.61
C ASP A 186 10.90 -4.89 22.57
N ASP A 187 11.52 -3.78 22.23
CA ASP A 187 11.64 -2.56 23.04
C ASP A 187 11.24 -1.28 22.29
N GLY A 188 10.35 -1.42 21.29
CA GLY A 188 9.83 -0.29 20.53
C GLY A 188 10.85 0.35 19.59
N GLY A 189 11.87 -0.42 19.16
CA GLY A 189 12.90 0.04 18.21
C GLY A 189 14.13 0.64 18.87
N ALA A 190 14.27 0.61 20.19
CA ALA A 190 15.48 1.04 20.89
C ALA A 190 16.67 0.13 20.53
N THR A 191 16.42 -1.18 20.44
CA THR A 191 17.39 -2.17 19.94
C THR A 191 16.80 -3.09 18.89
N TRP A 192 17.66 -3.59 17.96
CA TRP A 192 17.26 -4.46 16.87
C TRP A 192 18.16 -5.70 16.82
N THR A 193 17.55 -6.85 16.70
CA THR A 193 18.24 -8.15 16.55
C THR A 193 17.95 -8.71 15.17
N LYS A 194 19.00 -9.07 14.42
CA LYS A 194 18.86 -9.73 13.11
C LYS A 194 18.53 -11.21 13.29
N ILE A 195 17.44 -11.65 12.67
CA ILE A 195 16.95 -13.01 12.65
C ILE A 195 17.05 -13.54 11.23
N GLN A 196 17.47 -14.81 11.08
CA GLN A 196 17.52 -15.48 9.79
C GLN A 196 16.25 -16.32 9.58
N THR A 197 15.64 -16.19 8.41
CA THR A 197 14.43 -16.97 8.06
C THR A 197 14.75 -18.36 7.48
N GLY A 198 16.03 -18.72 7.38
CA GLY A 198 16.45 -19.98 6.77
C GLY A 198 16.51 -19.94 5.22
N THR A 199 16.32 -18.77 4.63
CA THR A 199 16.51 -18.49 3.20
C THR A 199 17.48 -17.34 3.00
N ASP A 200 18.12 -17.27 1.84
CA ASP A 200 18.93 -16.15 1.36
C ASP A 200 18.16 -15.23 0.39
N LYS A 201 16.90 -15.54 0.13
CA LYS A 201 16.06 -14.81 -0.82
C LYS A 201 15.65 -13.43 -0.27
N THR A 202 15.54 -12.45 -1.16
CA THR A 202 15.00 -11.14 -0.79
C THR A 202 13.54 -11.24 -0.39
N LEU A 203 13.23 -10.73 0.79
CA LEU A 203 11.87 -10.60 1.32
C LEU A 203 11.36 -9.20 0.96
N PHE A 204 10.20 -9.12 0.32
CA PHE A 204 9.60 -7.84 -0.09
C PHE A 204 8.50 -7.38 0.87
N GLY A 205 7.80 -8.30 1.50
CA GLY A 205 6.70 -8.02 2.42
C GLY A 205 6.82 -8.79 3.72
N VAL A 206 6.42 -8.18 4.84
CA VAL A 206 6.33 -8.84 6.14
C VAL A 206 5.05 -8.41 6.86
N ALA A 207 4.39 -9.36 7.52
CA ALA A 207 3.22 -9.11 8.35
C ALA A 207 3.26 -9.96 9.62
N PHE A 208 3.08 -9.31 10.76
CA PHE A 208 2.93 -9.90 12.07
C PHE A 208 1.60 -9.43 12.67
N PRO A 209 0.52 -10.23 12.54
CA PRO A 209 -0.75 -9.92 13.22
C PRO A 209 -0.64 -9.96 14.76
N THR A 210 0.28 -10.75 15.28
CA THR A 210 0.66 -10.80 16.71
C THR A 210 2.19 -10.88 16.83
N PRO A 211 2.79 -10.59 17.98
CA PRO A 211 4.24 -10.71 18.17
C PRO A 211 4.82 -12.10 17.89
N GLU A 212 4.01 -13.16 18.03
CA GLU A 212 4.45 -14.54 17.82
C GLU A 212 4.24 -15.04 16.39
N LYS A 213 3.13 -14.62 15.73
CA LYS A 213 2.74 -15.14 14.41
C LYS A 213 3.08 -14.15 13.32
N GLY A 214 3.90 -14.60 12.36
CA GLY A 214 4.34 -13.76 11.27
C GLY A 214 4.53 -14.51 9.96
N TRP A 215 4.44 -13.76 8.86
CA TRP A 215 4.70 -14.20 7.49
C TRP A 215 5.62 -13.23 6.80
N ALA A 216 6.52 -13.76 5.97
CA ALA A 216 7.28 -12.96 5.04
C ALA A 216 7.15 -13.54 3.64
N VAL A 217 7.09 -12.65 2.65
CA VAL A 217 6.95 -13.01 1.22
C VAL A 217 8.05 -12.37 0.40
N GLY A 218 8.43 -13.00 -0.70
CA GLY A 218 9.57 -12.50 -1.46
C GLY A 218 9.67 -13.05 -2.88
N ILE A 219 10.91 -13.00 -3.38
CA ILE A 219 11.27 -13.49 -4.71
C ILE A 219 10.95 -14.99 -4.86
N ASP A 220 10.73 -15.46 -6.09
CA ASP A 220 10.46 -16.86 -6.43
C ASP A 220 9.19 -17.42 -5.76
N GLY A 221 8.19 -16.57 -5.57
CA GLY A 221 6.92 -16.95 -4.97
C GLY A 221 7.01 -17.41 -3.50
N LEU A 222 8.08 -17.00 -2.82
CA LEU A 222 8.38 -17.42 -1.46
C LEU A 222 7.34 -16.93 -0.46
N ILE A 223 6.86 -17.85 0.37
CA ILE A 223 6.13 -17.56 1.61
C ILE A 223 6.80 -18.36 2.73
N VAL A 224 7.28 -17.65 3.75
CA VAL A 224 7.76 -18.25 5.00
C VAL A 224 6.89 -17.79 6.16
N ARG A 225 6.76 -18.64 7.17
CA ARG A 225 5.92 -18.41 8.36
C ARG A 225 6.68 -18.71 9.63
N THR A 226 6.41 -17.94 10.68
CA THR A 226 6.82 -18.19 12.04
C THR A 226 5.61 -18.25 12.99
N GLN A 227 5.74 -18.97 14.10
CA GLN A 227 4.77 -19.04 15.19
C GLN A 227 5.37 -18.68 16.56
N ASP A 228 6.64 -18.32 16.58
CA ASP A 228 7.45 -18.05 17.78
C ASP A 228 8.20 -16.71 17.70
N GLY A 229 7.64 -15.75 16.95
CA GLY A 229 8.20 -14.40 16.81
C GLY A 229 9.50 -14.37 16.03
N GLY A 230 9.71 -15.34 15.13
CA GLY A 230 10.89 -15.41 14.28
C GLY A 230 12.01 -16.29 14.85
N GLY A 231 11.80 -17.01 15.95
CA GLY A 231 12.76 -17.97 16.48
C GLY A 231 12.97 -19.15 15.53
N SER A 232 11.90 -19.56 14.83
CA SER A 232 11.93 -20.53 13.75
C SER A 232 11.00 -20.13 12.62
N TRP A 233 11.35 -20.57 11.38
CA TRP A 233 10.58 -20.30 10.18
C TRP A 233 10.37 -21.56 9.36
N THR A 234 9.18 -21.69 8.76
CA THR A 234 8.83 -22.79 7.85
C THR A 234 8.42 -22.23 6.49
N VAL A 235 8.89 -22.87 5.41
CA VAL A 235 8.47 -22.52 4.06
C VAL A 235 7.09 -23.09 3.80
N GLN A 236 6.14 -22.24 3.43
CA GLN A 236 4.79 -22.66 3.01
C GLN A 236 4.66 -22.74 1.48
N ARG A 237 5.40 -21.89 0.73
CA ARG A 237 5.34 -21.83 -0.73
C ARG A 237 6.65 -21.29 -1.30
N GLY A 238 6.98 -21.70 -2.54
CA GLY A 238 8.11 -21.17 -3.31
C GLY A 238 9.48 -21.46 -2.70
N GLY A 239 10.43 -20.56 -2.94
CA GLY A 239 11.77 -20.69 -2.35
C GLY A 239 12.61 -21.81 -2.94
N LEU A 240 12.34 -22.23 -4.19
CA LEU A 240 13.18 -23.18 -4.91
C LEU A 240 14.62 -22.66 -4.97
N GLY A 241 15.61 -23.50 -4.70
CA GLY A 241 17.02 -23.13 -4.71
C GLY A 241 17.47 -22.55 -6.05
N SER A 242 18.54 -21.75 -6.04
CA SER A 242 19.09 -21.09 -7.25
C SER A 242 19.39 -22.07 -8.41
N GLU A 243 19.71 -23.33 -8.11
CA GLU A 243 19.92 -24.39 -9.10
C GLU A 243 18.65 -24.78 -9.88
N SER A 244 17.46 -24.52 -9.31
CA SER A 244 16.20 -24.92 -9.93
C SER A 244 15.71 -23.96 -11.02
N LEU A 245 16.06 -22.67 -10.96
CA LEU A 245 15.66 -21.68 -11.98
C LEU A 245 16.44 -21.88 -13.30
N GLU A 246 17.71 -22.24 -13.24
CA GLU A 246 18.49 -22.60 -14.44
C GLU A 246 17.99 -23.90 -15.08
N THR A 247 17.50 -24.85 -14.28
CA THR A 247 17.07 -26.17 -14.72
C THR A 247 15.60 -26.22 -15.15
N LEU A 248 14.72 -25.44 -14.53
CA LEU A 248 13.27 -25.48 -14.74
C LEU A 248 12.77 -24.46 -15.78
N GLY A 249 13.58 -23.47 -16.13
CA GLY A 249 13.34 -22.54 -17.22
C GLY A 249 12.23 -21.50 -16.97
N PHE A 250 12.01 -20.65 -18.00
CA PHE A 250 11.09 -19.52 -17.99
C PHE A 250 9.65 -19.86 -17.52
N MET A 251 9.14 -21.04 -17.83
CA MET A 251 7.79 -21.46 -17.46
C MET A 251 7.62 -21.64 -15.96
N GLU A 252 8.67 -22.06 -15.23
CA GLU A 252 8.60 -22.21 -13.78
C GLU A 252 8.71 -20.87 -13.06
N ALA A 253 9.49 -19.94 -13.60
CA ALA A 253 9.52 -18.55 -13.12
C ALA A 253 8.14 -17.89 -13.20
N LEU A 254 7.35 -18.21 -14.24
CA LEU A 254 5.96 -17.74 -14.36
C LEU A 254 5.00 -18.36 -13.33
N ARG A 255 5.30 -19.57 -12.83
CA ARG A 255 4.51 -20.23 -11.78
C ARG A 255 4.81 -19.70 -10.38
N ASN A 256 6.01 -19.16 -10.17
CA ASN A 256 6.46 -18.60 -8.91
C ASN A 256 6.87 -17.14 -9.05
N PRO A 257 5.95 -16.23 -9.42
CA PRO A 257 6.24 -14.82 -9.55
C PRO A 257 6.62 -14.20 -8.20
N GLY A 258 7.34 -13.09 -8.22
CA GLY A 258 7.68 -12.35 -7.01
C GLY A 258 6.43 -11.91 -6.26
N LEU A 259 6.44 -12.08 -4.94
CA LEU A 259 5.38 -11.67 -4.03
C LEU A 259 5.84 -10.42 -3.28
N TYR A 260 5.05 -9.35 -3.32
CA TYR A 260 5.50 -8.04 -2.88
C TYR A 260 4.96 -7.57 -1.53
N ASP A 261 3.73 -7.94 -1.21
CA ASP A 261 3.12 -7.51 0.05
C ASP A 261 2.22 -8.60 0.62
N VAL A 262 2.12 -8.64 1.95
CA VAL A 262 1.27 -9.55 2.70
C VAL A 262 0.61 -8.80 3.84
N ARG A 263 -0.71 -8.91 3.98
CA ARG A 263 -1.48 -8.29 5.07
C ARG A 263 -2.58 -9.21 5.56
N PHE A 264 -2.95 -9.02 6.82
CA PHE A 264 -4.01 -9.78 7.46
C PHE A 264 -5.11 -8.87 8.02
N SER A 265 -6.34 -9.39 8.01
CA SER A 265 -7.49 -8.88 8.74
C SER A 265 -8.27 -10.06 9.29
N ASP A 266 -8.32 -10.18 10.60
CA ASP A 266 -8.91 -11.35 11.27
C ASP A 266 -8.27 -12.65 10.74
N GLN A 267 -9.07 -13.64 10.30
CA GLN A 267 -8.56 -14.86 9.67
C GLN A 267 -8.18 -14.71 8.18
N PHE A 268 -8.48 -13.56 7.56
CA PHE A 268 -8.20 -13.36 6.14
C PHE A 268 -6.79 -12.84 5.93
N GLY A 269 -5.99 -13.55 5.14
CA GLY A 269 -4.68 -13.14 4.67
C GLY A 269 -4.70 -12.83 3.17
N TYR A 270 -3.95 -11.82 2.75
CA TYR A 270 -3.83 -11.42 1.36
C TYR A 270 -2.35 -11.27 1.00
N VAL A 271 -1.94 -11.89 -0.10
CA VAL A 271 -0.61 -11.74 -0.70
C VAL A 271 -0.79 -11.28 -2.13
N VAL A 272 0.01 -10.32 -2.56
CA VAL A 272 0.00 -9.77 -3.92
C VAL A 272 1.38 -9.80 -4.55
N GLY A 273 1.44 -9.90 -5.88
CA GLY A 273 2.71 -10.05 -6.59
C GLY A 273 2.66 -9.74 -8.09
N ASP A 274 3.67 -10.20 -8.82
CA ASP A 274 3.78 -10.06 -10.26
C ASP A 274 2.70 -10.86 -11.00
N ILE A 275 2.45 -10.47 -12.26
CA ILE A 275 1.57 -11.16 -13.22
C ILE A 275 0.17 -11.42 -12.64
N GLY A 276 -0.40 -10.41 -11.97
CA GLY A 276 -1.72 -10.51 -11.34
C GLY A 276 -1.80 -11.53 -10.21
N MET A 277 -0.66 -11.98 -9.66
CA MET A 277 -0.67 -12.96 -8.58
C MET A 277 -1.35 -12.39 -7.34
N MET A 278 -2.41 -13.05 -6.92
CA MET A 278 -3.08 -12.79 -5.67
C MET A 278 -3.40 -14.09 -4.96
N LEU A 279 -2.89 -14.25 -3.74
CA LEU A 279 -3.20 -15.38 -2.89
C LEU A 279 -4.04 -14.90 -1.72
N VAL A 280 -5.01 -15.72 -1.33
CA VAL A 280 -5.89 -15.46 -0.19
C VAL A 280 -5.83 -16.66 0.77
N SER A 281 -5.72 -16.34 2.04
CA SER A 281 -5.97 -17.27 3.14
C SER A 281 -7.28 -16.92 3.81
N GLU A 282 -8.06 -17.93 4.19
CA GLU A 282 -9.31 -17.80 4.95
C GLU A 282 -9.20 -18.44 6.35
N ASP A 283 -8.03 -18.96 6.69
CA ASP A 283 -7.73 -19.76 7.89
C ASP A 283 -6.57 -19.18 8.72
N GLY A 284 -6.33 -17.85 8.59
CA GLY A 284 -5.28 -17.17 9.36
C GLY A 284 -3.87 -17.47 8.87
N GLY A 285 -3.70 -17.74 7.56
CA GLY A 285 -2.40 -17.97 6.91
C GLY A 285 -1.90 -19.41 7.04
N GLU A 286 -2.76 -20.37 7.44
CA GLU A 286 -2.41 -21.79 7.44
C GLU A 286 -2.28 -22.32 6.00
N THR A 287 -3.24 -21.95 5.13
CA THR A 287 -3.24 -22.30 3.71
C THR A 287 -3.43 -21.05 2.84
N TRP A 288 -2.89 -21.12 1.61
CA TRP A 288 -2.95 -20.05 0.62
C TRP A 288 -3.55 -20.54 -0.69
N HIS A 289 -4.55 -19.85 -1.19
CA HIS A 289 -5.24 -20.18 -2.43
C HIS A 289 -5.13 -19.04 -3.44
N GLU A 290 -4.72 -19.35 -4.66
CA GLU A 290 -4.68 -18.38 -5.74
C GLU A 290 -6.11 -17.95 -6.11
N ARG A 291 -6.32 -16.64 -6.23
CA ARG A 291 -7.56 -16.05 -6.74
C ARG A 291 -7.36 -15.64 -8.19
N LYS A 292 -8.18 -16.19 -9.07
CA LYS A 292 -8.21 -15.76 -10.47
C LYS A 292 -8.77 -14.34 -10.53
N LEU A 293 -7.93 -13.43 -10.98
CA LEU A 293 -8.33 -12.06 -11.25
C LEU A 293 -8.96 -11.97 -12.64
N PRO A 294 -9.77 -10.92 -12.92
CA PRO A 294 -10.23 -10.63 -14.28
C PRO A 294 -9.05 -10.61 -15.26
N ALA A 295 -9.29 -11.07 -16.50
CA ALA A 295 -8.22 -11.26 -17.49
C ALA A 295 -7.40 -9.98 -17.76
N GLU A 296 -8.05 -8.83 -17.62
CA GLU A 296 -7.43 -7.51 -17.77
C GLU A 296 -6.34 -7.23 -16.73
N MET A 297 -6.38 -7.93 -15.57
CA MET A 297 -5.39 -7.78 -14.51
C MET A 297 -4.24 -8.81 -14.58
N SER A 298 -4.34 -9.82 -15.41
CA SER A 298 -3.42 -10.97 -15.42
C SER A 298 -1.97 -10.61 -15.84
N LEU A 299 -1.76 -9.46 -16.45
CA LEU A 299 -0.44 -8.96 -16.85
C LEU A 299 0.06 -7.82 -15.95
N PHE A 300 -0.76 -7.36 -15.01
CA PHE A 300 -0.37 -6.28 -14.11
C PHE A 300 0.43 -6.82 -12.93
N TRP A 301 1.39 -6.05 -12.43
CA TRP A 301 1.93 -6.31 -11.12
C TRP A 301 1.03 -5.65 -10.07
N LEU A 302 0.84 -6.36 -8.97
CA LEU A 302 0.14 -5.90 -7.78
C LEU A 302 1.19 -5.61 -6.72
N ARG A 303 1.27 -4.37 -6.22
CA ARG A 303 2.40 -3.94 -5.40
C ARG A 303 2.07 -3.71 -3.94
N GLY A 304 0.87 -3.28 -3.64
CA GLY A 304 0.45 -2.99 -2.28
C GLY A 304 -0.93 -3.56 -1.97
N VAL A 305 -1.09 -4.02 -0.75
CA VAL A 305 -2.37 -4.43 -0.19
C VAL A 305 -2.55 -3.82 1.20
N SER A 306 -3.75 -3.33 1.49
CA SER A 306 -4.14 -2.85 2.81
C SER A 306 -5.43 -3.52 3.22
N THR A 307 -5.54 -3.90 4.48
CA THR A 307 -6.71 -4.60 5.01
C THR A 307 -7.46 -3.74 6.04
N ALA A 308 -8.77 -3.97 6.14
CA ALA A 308 -9.63 -3.45 7.19
C ALA A 308 -10.41 -4.62 7.82
N LYS A 309 -10.99 -4.41 8.99
CA LYS A 309 -11.77 -5.43 9.72
C LYS A 309 -12.81 -6.11 8.82
N GLY A 310 -13.11 -7.37 9.11
CA GLY A 310 -14.13 -8.15 8.41
C GLY A 310 -13.65 -8.75 7.09
N GLY A 311 -12.35 -8.82 6.82
CA GLY A 311 -11.78 -9.44 5.63
C GLY A 311 -11.82 -8.56 4.39
N ARG A 312 -11.96 -7.24 4.55
CA ARG A 312 -11.87 -6.28 3.44
C ARG A 312 -10.42 -5.96 3.13
N ALA A 313 -10.08 -5.89 1.83
CA ALA A 313 -8.76 -5.46 1.37
C ALA A 313 -8.86 -4.50 0.19
N LEU A 314 -7.88 -3.61 0.10
CA LEU A 314 -7.63 -2.70 -1.02
C LEU A 314 -6.31 -3.10 -1.65
N VAL A 315 -6.31 -3.39 -2.95
CA VAL A 315 -5.14 -3.82 -3.72
C VAL A 315 -4.84 -2.78 -4.78
N VAL A 316 -3.56 -2.45 -4.92
CA VAL A 316 -3.09 -1.48 -5.93
C VAL A 316 -1.94 -2.04 -6.76
N GLY A 317 -1.80 -1.51 -7.97
CA GLY A 317 -0.77 -1.98 -8.89
C GLY A 317 -0.51 -1.06 -10.09
N SER A 318 0.03 -1.64 -11.16
CA SER A 318 0.38 -0.91 -12.38
C SER A 318 -0.83 -0.32 -13.08
N SER A 319 -0.58 0.74 -13.87
CA SER A 319 -1.57 1.39 -14.74
C SER A 319 -2.84 1.86 -14.03
N GLY A 320 -2.69 2.34 -12.80
CA GLY A 320 -3.80 2.85 -11.99
C GLY A 320 -4.74 1.77 -11.46
N LEU A 321 -4.27 0.51 -11.42
CA LEU A 321 -5.10 -0.58 -10.93
C LEU A 321 -5.42 -0.37 -9.45
N ILE A 322 -6.72 -0.34 -9.16
CA ILE A 322 -7.28 -0.38 -7.81
C ILE A 322 -8.36 -1.46 -7.79
N ALA A 323 -8.21 -2.43 -6.89
CA ALA A 323 -9.21 -3.47 -6.67
C ALA A 323 -9.60 -3.53 -5.19
N VAL A 324 -10.85 -3.88 -4.92
CA VAL A 324 -11.34 -4.13 -3.57
C VAL A 324 -11.65 -5.61 -3.44
N ALA A 325 -11.14 -6.24 -2.41
CA ALA A 325 -11.51 -7.59 -2.02
C ALA A 325 -12.39 -7.55 -0.77
N ASP A 326 -13.34 -8.47 -0.70
CA ASP A 326 -14.19 -8.70 0.47
C ASP A 326 -14.22 -10.20 0.74
N LYS A 327 -13.64 -10.62 1.88
CA LYS A 327 -13.51 -12.04 2.26
C LYS A 327 -12.94 -12.92 1.13
N GLY A 328 -11.94 -12.42 0.42
CA GLY A 328 -11.29 -13.10 -0.69
C GLY A 328 -11.96 -12.94 -2.06
N GLU A 329 -13.17 -12.41 -2.13
CA GLU A 329 -13.85 -12.08 -3.39
C GLU A 329 -13.33 -10.74 -3.92
N VAL A 330 -12.72 -10.75 -5.12
CA VAL A 330 -12.08 -9.56 -5.72
C VAL A 330 -13.00 -8.89 -6.72
N ARG A 331 -13.13 -7.58 -6.62
CA ARG A 331 -13.85 -6.74 -7.57
C ARG A 331 -12.94 -5.62 -8.06
N LEU A 332 -12.80 -5.48 -9.38
CA LEU A 332 -12.19 -4.30 -9.97
C LEU A 332 -13.04 -3.09 -9.63
N ASN A 333 -12.39 -2.07 -9.12
CA ASN A 333 -12.98 -0.76 -9.06
C ASN A 333 -12.68 -0.05 -10.39
N GLN A 334 -13.48 -0.34 -11.40
CA GLN A 334 -13.47 0.43 -12.63
C GLN A 334 -14.06 1.80 -12.28
N GLY A 335 -13.21 2.72 -11.85
CA GLY A 335 -13.50 4.13 -11.96
C GLY A 335 -13.75 4.39 -13.44
N GLY A 336 -15.02 4.46 -13.84
CA GLY A 336 -15.51 4.51 -15.19
C GLY A 336 -14.99 5.67 -16.00
#